data_8d79b0cb5f36394ac45fa5fca8e14811
#
_entry.id   8d79b0cb5f36394ac45fa5fca8e14811
#
_cell.length_a   1.000
_cell.length_b   1.000
_cell.length_c   1.000
_cell.angle_alpha   90.00
_cell.angle_beta   90.00
_cell.angle_gamma   90.00
#
_symmetry.space_group_name_H-M   'P 1'
#
loop_
_entity.id
_entity.type
_entity.pdbx_description
1 polymer ?
#
loop_
_entity_poly.entity_id
_entity_poly.type
_entity_poly.pdbx_seq_one_letter_code
_entity_poly.pdbx_strand_id
1 'polypeptide(L)'
;MKKIVKFDFIDIIPLPKGIIFAANKKMPDNSSKIVFMHYDVISDELTAITKGSYFLNKFGTNFEEIVSQLGDYISCDSLRLPGGSTVILYPTGEMGVFSDNGKLVWTGDIYYNDAPCRDLAYDNGSVWCCVPARKAVAKYSLTLNKFTMRIGGDNNTSFSRPVSLFSDDDEIYICDSGNNSIRIINKNTFNVKDYMTFDEPVLKYFRIMDCRFVILESGIYKL
;
A
#
# COMPACT_ATOMS: atom_id res chain seq x y z
N MET A 1 -17.89 9.58 -5.18
CA MET A 1 -16.72 8.77 -5.53
C MET A 1 -16.50 8.87 -7.04
N LYS A 2 -15.30 9.30 -7.49
CA LYS A 2 -14.94 9.44 -8.91
C LYS A 2 -14.00 8.32 -9.31
N LYS A 3 -14.36 7.49 -10.30
CA LYS A 3 -13.47 6.45 -10.83
C LYS A 3 -12.38 7.09 -11.70
N ILE A 4 -11.10 6.83 -11.35
CA ILE A 4 -9.95 7.35 -12.08
C ILE A 4 -9.52 6.36 -13.17
N VAL A 5 -9.46 5.08 -12.84
CA VAL A 5 -9.01 4.01 -13.73
C VAL A 5 -10.15 3.05 -13.99
N LYS A 6 -10.39 2.75 -15.27
CA LYS A 6 -11.49 1.90 -15.76
C LYS A 6 -11.06 0.54 -16.28
N PHE A 7 -9.84 0.11 -16.00
CA PHE A 7 -9.30 -1.18 -16.45
C PHE A 7 -8.43 -1.80 -15.36
N ASP A 8 -8.13 -3.07 -15.50
CA ASP A 8 -7.35 -3.81 -14.52
C ASP A 8 -5.97 -3.16 -14.34
N PHE A 9 -5.65 -2.78 -13.12
CA PHE A 9 -4.32 -2.32 -12.76
C PHE A 9 -3.58 -3.43 -12.00
N ILE A 10 -2.25 -3.37 -12.06
CA ILE A 10 -1.38 -4.37 -11.44
C ILE A 10 -0.86 -3.82 -10.12
N ASP A 11 -0.37 -2.57 -10.13
CA ASP A 11 0.23 -1.96 -8.98
C ASP A 11 0.21 -0.42 -9.07
N ILE A 12 0.44 0.23 -7.92
CA ILE A 12 0.48 1.69 -7.80
C ILE A 12 1.71 2.17 -7.03
N ILE A 13 2.19 3.35 -7.39
CA ILE A 13 3.17 4.14 -6.63
C ILE A 13 2.55 5.48 -6.30
N PRO A 14 2.19 5.76 -5.03
CA PRO A 14 1.77 7.10 -4.62
C PRO A 14 2.96 8.06 -4.69
N LEU A 15 2.72 9.24 -5.26
CA LEU A 15 3.66 10.37 -5.32
C LEU A 15 3.10 11.54 -4.48
N PRO A 16 3.91 12.54 -4.13
CA PRO A 16 3.44 13.71 -3.38
C PRO A 16 2.27 14.47 -4.03
N LYS A 17 2.13 14.40 -5.36
CA LYS A 17 1.09 15.12 -6.13
C LYS A 17 0.37 14.25 -7.14
N GLY A 18 0.51 12.93 -7.08
CA GLY A 18 -0.08 12.06 -8.08
C GLY A 18 0.04 10.58 -7.77
N ILE A 19 -0.36 9.77 -8.71
CA ILE A 19 -0.28 8.32 -8.65
C ILE A 19 0.32 7.81 -9.96
N ILE A 20 1.37 7.03 -9.86
CA ILE A 20 1.82 6.20 -10.99
C ILE A 20 1.22 4.81 -10.81
N PHE A 21 0.74 4.23 -11.87
CA PHE A 21 0.25 2.85 -11.85
C PHE A 21 0.54 2.11 -13.14
N ALA A 22 0.71 0.80 -13.00
CA ALA A 22 0.77 -0.15 -14.10
C ALA A 22 -0.61 -0.77 -14.29
N ALA A 23 -1.06 -0.85 -15.51
CA ALA A 23 -2.35 -1.45 -15.84
C ALA A 23 -2.26 -2.35 -17.06
N ASN A 24 -3.12 -3.39 -17.08
CA ASN A 24 -3.30 -4.25 -18.23
C ASN A 24 -4.28 -3.59 -19.22
N LYS A 25 -3.77 -3.27 -20.40
CA LYS A 25 -4.60 -2.81 -21.51
C LYS A 25 -4.82 -3.93 -22.51
N LYS A 26 -6.07 -4.31 -22.73
CA LYS A 26 -6.44 -5.22 -23.82
C LYS A 26 -6.29 -4.53 -25.17
N MET A 27 -5.58 -5.17 -26.06
CA MET A 27 -5.37 -4.71 -27.43
C MET A 27 -6.46 -5.28 -28.36
N PRO A 28 -6.66 -4.68 -29.56
CA PRO A 28 -7.67 -5.16 -30.53
C PRO A 28 -7.48 -6.61 -30.98
N ASP A 29 -6.27 -7.14 -30.92
CA ASP A 29 -5.91 -8.52 -31.24
C ASP A 29 -6.09 -9.51 -30.07
N ASN A 30 -6.78 -9.10 -29.00
CA ASN A 30 -6.96 -9.83 -27.74
C ASN A 30 -5.65 -10.07 -26.94
N SER A 31 -4.51 -9.56 -27.36
CA SER A 31 -3.32 -9.54 -26.54
C SER A 31 -3.46 -8.55 -25.36
N SER A 32 -2.66 -8.72 -24.32
CA SER A 32 -2.58 -7.78 -23.21
C SER A 32 -1.22 -7.08 -23.21
N LYS A 33 -1.22 -5.79 -22.98
CA LYS A 33 -0.01 -4.98 -22.84
C LYS A 33 -0.03 -4.23 -21.51
N ILE A 34 1.07 -4.27 -20.77
CA ILE A 34 1.25 -3.42 -19.60
C ILE A 34 1.52 -1.99 -20.08
N VAL A 35 0.74 -1.06 -19.54
CA VAL A 35 0.91 0.38 -19.77
C VAL A 35 1.12 1.06 -18.43
N PHE A 36 2.01 2.04 -18.42
CA PHE A 36 2.26 2.88 -17.25
C PHE A 36 1.51 4.20 -17.42
N MET A 37 0.81 4.59 -16.37
CA MET A 37 -0.04 5.78 -16.35
C MET A 37 0.35 6.66 -15.17
N HIS A 38 0.18 7.95 -15.33
CA HIS A 38 0.27 8.93 -14.26
C HIS A 38 -1.06 9.67 -14.13
N TYR A 39 -1.58 9.72 -12.92
CA TYR A 39 -2.70 10.58 -12.55
C TYR A 39 -2.16 11.75 -11.73
N ASP A 40 -2.36 12.96 -12.23
CA ASP A 40 -2.03 14.20 -11.51
C ASP A 40 -3.23 14.62 -10.66
N VAL A 41 -3.02 14.75 -9.34
CA VAL A 41 -4.10 15.06 -8.38
C VAL A 41 -4.56 16.52 -8.50
N ILE A 42 -3.68 17.42 -8.96
CA ILE A 42 -3.95 18.86 -9.08
C ILE A 42 -4.74 19.17 -10.33
N SER A 43 -4.28 18.67 -11.48
CA SER A 43 -4.99 18.90 -12.76
C SER A 43 -6.15 17.94 -12.99
N ASP A 44 -6.25 16.86 -12.19
CA ASP A 44 -7.25 15.79 -12.33
C ASP A 44 -7.16 15.06 -13.68
N GLU A 45 -5.94 14.98 -14.24
CA GLU A 45 -5.64 14.41 -15.56
C GLU A 45 -4.92 13.07 -15.46
N LEU A 46 -5.28 12.18 -16.38
CA LEU A 46 -4.68 10.87 -16.54
C LEU A 46 -3.89 10.83 -17.85
N THR A 47 -2.58 10.61 -17.74
CA THR A 47 -1.68 10.58 -18.88
C THR A 47 -0.89 9.29 -18.96
N ALA A 48 -0.62 8.80 -20.18
CA ALA A 48 0.28 7.66 -20.37
C ALA A 48 1.75 8.10 -20.13
N ILE A 49 2.50 7.28 -19.42
CA ILE A 49 3.94 7.45 -19.24
C ILE A 49 4.64 6.70 -20.36
N THR A 50 5.44 7.43 -21.15
CA THR A 50 6.29 6.86 -22.19
C THR A 50 7.69 7.40 -22.04
N LYS A 51 8.68 6.71 -22.62
CA LYS A 51 10.06 7.21 -22.68
C LYS A 51 10.06 8.61 -23.29
N GLY A 52 10.58 9.61 -22.56
CA GLY A 52 10.57 11.02 -22.98
C GLY A 52 9.29 11.80 -22.68
N SER A 53 8.37 11.26 -21.90
CA SER A 53 7.17 12.02 -21.47
C SER A 53 7.56 13.26 -20.65
N TYR A 54 6.77 14.32 -20.79
CA TYR A 54 6.99 15.58 -20.03
C TYR A 54 7.01 15.35 -18.51
N PHE A 55 6.25 14.38 -18.03
CA PHE A 55 6.23 14.00 -16.62
C PHE A 55 7.62 13.62 -16.10
N LEU A 56 8.34 12.76 -16.82
CA LEU A 56 9.69 12.31 -16.44
C LEU A 56 10.67 13.49 -16.40
N ASN A 57 10.59 14.39 -17.37
CA ASN A 57 11.43 15.59 -17.42
C ASN A 57 11.15 16.55 -16.27
N LYS A 58 9.89 16.73 -15.89
CA LYS A 58 9.47 17.66 -14.84
C LYS A 58 9.87 17.20 -13.44
N PHE A 59 9.87 15.89 -13.17
CA PHE A 59 10.15 15.34 -11.84
C PHE A 59 11.56 14.76 -11.71
N GLY A 60 12.39 14.84 -12.73
CA GLY A 60 13.76 14.31 -12.73
C GLY A 60 13.83 12.78 -12.63
N THR A 61 12.72 12.10 -12.81
CA THR A 61 12.61 10.65 -12.73
C THR A 61 12.70 10.06 -14.13
N ASN A 62 13.50 9.03 -14.32
CA ASN A 62 13.61 8.36 -15.61
C ASN A 62 12.62 7.18 -15.70
N PHE A 63 12.34 6.77 -16.95
CA PHE A 63 11.37 5.71 -17.21
C PHE A 63 11.82 4.35 -16.66
N GLU A 64 13.10 4.03 -16.78
CA GLU A 64 13.71 2.80 -16.30
C GLU A 64 13.62 2.68 -14.77
N GLU A 65 13.80 3.79 -14.06
CA GLU A 65 13.65 3.85 -12.60
C GLU A 65 12.19 3.60 -12.16
N ILE A 66 11.22 4.21 -12.86
CA ILE A 66 9.79 3.95 -12.61
C ILE A 66 9.45 2.48 -12.86
N VAL A 67 9.93 1.89 -13.96
CA VAL A 67 9.68 0.49 -14.31
C VAL A 67 10.31 -0.44 -13.27
N SER A 68 11.52 -0.14 -12.81
CA SER A 68 12.20 -0.91 -11.76
C SER A 68 11.40 -0.85 -10.46
N GLN A 69 11.02 0.35 -10.02
CA GLN A 69 10.22 0.52 -8.80
C GLN A 69 8.88 -0.23 -8.88
N LEU A 70 8.15 -0.13 -10.00
CA LEU A 70 6.91 -0.88 -10.19
C LEU A 70 7.14 -2.38 -10.19
N GLY A 71 8.24 -2.86 -10.80
CA GLY A 71 8.62 -4.27 -10.78
C GLY A 71 8.86 -4.79 -9.35
N ASP A 72 9.53 -3.99 -8.51
CA ASP A 72 9.79 -4.33 -7.11
C ASP A 72 8.49 -4.32 -6.29
N TYR A 73 7.56 -3.40 -6.55
CA TYR A 73 6.27 -3.30 -5.86
C TYR A 73 5.31 -4.46 -6.15
N ILE A 74 5.38 -5.07 -7.34
CA ILE A 74 4.53 -6.23 -7.68
C ILE A 74 4.80 -7.41 -6.73
N SER A 75 5.98 -7.51 -6.19
CA SER A 75 6.42 -8.65 -5.38
C SER A 75 6.50 -8.37 -3.88
N CYS A 76 6.42 -7.12 -3.43
CA CYS A 76 6.60 -6.79 -2.01
C CYS A 76 5.97 -5.44 -1.63
N ASP A 77 5.71 -5.27 -0.34
CA ASP A 77 5.37 -3.96 0.23
C ASP A 77 6.64 -3.23 0.66
N SER A 78 6.71 -1.94 0.42
CA SER A 78 7.85 -1.13 0.83
C SER A 78 7.43 0.12 1.59
N LEU A 79 8.24 0.51 2.56
CA LEU A 79 8.01 1.66 3.42
C LEU A 79 9.31 2.41 3.65
N ARG A 80 9.34 3.70 3.33
CA ARG A 80 10.47 4.57 3.66
C ARG A 80 10.32 5.11 5.08
N LEU A 81 11.35 4.87 5.90
CA LEU A 81 11.41 5.34 7.28
C LEU A 81 11.90 6.80 7.36
N PRO A 82 11.55 7.54 8.42
CA PRO A 82 12.25 8.76 8.78
C PRO A 82 13.76 8.48 8.91
N GLY A 83 14.60 9.29 8.28
CA GLY A 83 16.05 9.06 8.21
C GLY A 83 16.52 8.36 6.94
N GLY A 84 15.60 8.06 6.00
CA GLY A 84 15.92 7.62 4.64
C GLY A 84 16.05 6.11 4.42
N SER A 85 16.10 5.30 5.49
CA SER A 85 16.08 3.84 5.36
C SER A 85 14.77 3.33 4.77
N THR A 86 14.83 2.20 4.07
CA THR A 86 13.66 1.54 3.47
C THR A 86 13.44 0.18 4.10
N VAL A 87 12.22 -0.12 4.46
CA VAL A 87 11.77 -1.46 4.86
C VAL A 87 11.07 -2.10 3.66
N ILE A 88 11.43 -3.33 3.34
CA ILE A 88 10.77 -4.15 2.30
C ILE A 88 10.21 -5.39 2.96
N LEU A 89 8.94 -5.68 2.72
CA LEU A 89 8.26 -6.88 3.19
C LEU A 89 7.85 -7.73 1.99
N TYR A 90 8.41 -8.92 1.88
CA TYR A 90 8.10 -9.86 0.80
C TYR A 90 6.83 -10.67 1.11
N PRO A 91 6.12 -11.17 0.07
CA PRO A 91 4.93 -12.00 0.25
C PRO A 91 5.15 -13.28 1.07
N THR A 92 6.38 -13.74 1.13
CA THR A 92 6.82 -14.85 1.97
C THR A 92 6.80 -14.55 3.46
N GLY A 93 6.76 -13.27 3.87
CA GLY A 93 6.90 -12.80 5.25
C GLY A 93 8.34 -12.42 5.60
N GLU A 94 9.29 -12.60 4.70
CA GLU A 94 10.65 -12.08 4.85
C GLU A 94 10.63 -10.55 4.83
N MET A 95 11.38 -9.90 5.71
CA MET A 95 11.53 -8.46 5.78
C MET A 95 13.01 -8.07 5.73
N GLY A 96 13.35 -7.11 4.89
CA GLY A 96 14.64 -6.46 4.81
C GLY A 96 14.60 -5.00 5.23
N VAL A 97 15.59 -4.53 5.95
CA VAL A 97 15.82 -3.11 6.22
C VAL A 97 17.06 -2.65 5.48
N PHE A 98 16.93 -1.66 4.64
CA PHE A 98 17.99 -1.09 3.82
C PHE A 98 18.28 0.33 4.28
N SER A 99 19.57 0.69 4.36
CA SER A 99 19.97 2.08 4.60
C SER A 99 19.61 2.98 3.41
N ASP A 100 19.75 4.29 3.60
CA ASP A 100 19.50 5.32 2.58
C ASP A 100 20.32 5.14 1.29
N ASN A 101 21.49 4.51 1.38
CA ASN A 101 22.36 4.17 0.24
C ASN A 101 22.08 2.77 -0.35
N GLY A 102 20.97 2.12 0.04
CA GLY A 102 20.55 0.82 -0.48
C GLY A 102 21.27 -0.41 0.09
N LYS A 103 22.14 -0.23 1.10
CA LYS A 103 22.82 -1.37 1.74
C LYS A 103 21.86 -2.09 2.70
N LEU A 104 21.79 -3.42 2.60
CA LEU A 104 21.04 -4.25 3.55
C LEU A 104 21.66 -4.11 4.95
N VAL A 105 20.86 -3.70 5.92
CA VAL A 105 21.24 -3.50 7.33
C VAL A 105 20.76 -4.65 8.19
N TRP A 106 19.58 -5.15 7.90
CA TRP A 106 18.95 -6.22 8.66
C TRP A 106 18.00 -7.01 7.75
N THR A 107 17.88 -8.31 8.03
CA THR A 107 16.87 -9.18 7.43
C THR A 107 16.35 -10.16 8.46
N GLY A 108 15.11 -10.60 8.29
CA GLY A 108 14.46 -11.60 9.13
C GLY A 108 13.02 -11.85 8.69
N ASP A 109 12.43 -12.90 9.24
CA ASP A 109 11.05 -13.27 8.93
C ASP A 109 10.07 -12.60 9.91
N ILE A 110 8.98 -12.04 9.38
CA ILE A 110 7.89 -11.49 10.18
C ILE A 110 6.66 -12.37 10.03
N TYR A 111 6.52 -13.30 10.95
CA TYR A 111 5.35 -14.16 11.08
C TYR A 111 4.64 -13.88 12.40
N TYR A 112 3.35 -13.67 12.32
CA TYR A 112 2.52 -13.62 13.50
C TYR A 112 1.68 -14.91 13.59
N ASN A 113 1.95 -15.76 14.58
CA ASN A 113 1.32 -17.08 14.76
C ASN A 113 1.37 -17.90 13.46
N ASP A 114 2.56 -18.11 12.91
CA ASP A 114 2.84 -18.88 11.69
C ASP A 114 2.16 -18.33 10.40
N ALA A 115 1.68 -17.10 10.43
CA ALA A 115 1.13 -16.42 9.27
C ALA A 115 1.98 -15.23 8.84
N PRO A 116 2.31 -15.09 7.54
CA PRO A 116 3.10 -13.98 7.05
C PRO A 116 2.33 -12.66 7.19
N CYS A 117 3.05 -11.62 7.56
CA CYS A 117 2.54 -10.26 7.55
C CYS A 117 2.42 -9.73 6.12
N ARG A 118 1.51 -8.78 5.95
CA ARG A 118 1.23 -8.09 4.69
C ARG A 118 1.11 -6.61 4.95
N ASP A 119 1.51 -5.81 4.00
CA ASP A 119 1.48 -4.35 4.01
C ASP A 119 2.08 -3.73 5.28
N LEU A 120 2.66 -2.57 5.18
CA LEU A 120 3.38 -1.91 6.26
C LEU A 120 2.95 -0.46 6.42
N ALA A 121 2.79 -0.01 7.67
CA ALA A 121 2.65 1.40 8.01
C ALA A 121 3.57 1.75 9.19
N TYR A 122 4.36 2.82 9.03
CA TYR A 122 5.30 3.25 10.06
C TYR A 122 4.60 3.98 11.22
N ASP A 123 5.06 3.71 12.42
CA ASP A 123 4.61 4.40 13.63
C ASP A 123 5.70 4.38 14.71
N ASN A 124 6.42 5.49 14.85
CA ASN A 124 7.38 5.75 15.94
C ASN A 124 8.33 4.59 16.27
N GLY A 125 9.18 4.19 15.32
CA GLY A 125 10.16 3.11 15.49
C GLY A 125 9.58 1.69 15.45
N SER A 126 8.30 1.59 15.11
CA SER A 126 7.58 0.34 14.87
C SER A 126 6.92 0.35 13.49
N VAL A 127 6.51 -0.80 13.03
CA VAL A 127 5.65 -0.94 11.86
C VAL A 127 4.38 -1.68 12.25
N TRP A 128 3.25 -1.20 11.76
CA TRP A 128 2.02 -1.95 11.76
C TRP A 128 1.95 -2.79 10.50
N CYS A 129 1.41 -4.00 10.60
CA CYS A 129 1.19 -4.89 9.48
C CYS A 129 -0.14 -5.62 9.59
N CYS A 130 -0.72 -5.96 8.45
CA CYS A 130 -1.88 -6.84 8.36
C CYS A 130 -1.45 -8.31 8.46
N VAL A 131 -2.28 -9.12 9.09
CA VAL A 131 -2.15 -10.59 9.14
C VAL A 131 -3.47 -11.20 8.68
N PRO A 132 -3.75 -11.22 7.36
CA PRO A 132 -5.06 -11.62 6.83
C PRO A 132 -5.49 -13.02 7.27
N ALA A 133 -4.55 -13.98 7.27
CA ALA A 133 -4.80 -15.37 7.67
C ALA A 133 -5.17 -15.53 9.16
N ARG A 134 -4.89 -14.51 9.99
CA ARG A 134 -5.24 -14.47 11.42
C ARG A 134 -6.28 -13.41 11.75
N LYS A 135 -6.89 -12.77 10.76
CA LYS A 135 -7.90 -11.70 10.93
C LYS A 135 -7.43 -10.62 11.91
N ALA A 136 -6.16 -10.25 11.81
CA ALA A 136 -5.50 -9.39 12.79
C ALA A 136 -4.67 -8.30 12.11
N VAL A 137 -4.44 -7.24 12.89
CA VAL A 137 -3.42 -6.22 12.64
C VAL A 137 -2.44 -6.27 13.81
N ALA A 138 -1.15 -6.28 13.52
CA ALA A 138 -0.11 -6.42 14.52
C ALA A 138 0.92 -5.29 14.43
N LYS A 139 1.51 -4.91 15.57
CA LYS A 139 2.57 -3.92 15.66
C LYS A 139 3.88 -4.63 15.98
N TYR A 140 4.87 -4.45 15.10
CA TYR A 140 6.21 -5.00 15.24
C TYR A 140 7.20 -3.87 15.55
N SER A 141 7.98 -4.02 16.62
CA SER A 141 9.02 -3.08 16.99
C SER A 141 10.30 -3.38 16.20
N LEU A 142 10.77 -2.42 15.41
CA LEU A 142 12.04 -2.53 14.67
C LEU A 142 13.26 -2.56 15.60
N THR A 143 13.16 -1.94 16.78
CA THR A 143 14.25 -1.93 17.77
C THR A 143 14.33 -3.21 18.58
N LEU A 144 13.16 -3.75 18.97
CA LEU A 144 13.09 -4.96 19.82
C LEU A 144 13.05 -6.25 19.01
N ASN A 145 12.89 -6.16 17.70
CA ASN A 145 12.73 -7.28 16.77
C ASN A 145 11.61 -8.25 17.22
N LYS A 146 10.47 -7.73 17.65
CA LYS A 146 9.33 -8.54 18.11
C LYS A 146 8.00 -7.81 17.98
N PHE A 147 6.92 -8.60 17.93
CA PHE A 147 5.57 -8.07 18.05
C PHE A 147 5.33 -7.53 19.46
N THR A 148 4.79 -6.33 19.54
CA THR A 148 4.48 -5.63 20.80
C THR A 148 2.99 -5.51 21.03
N MET A 149 2.18 -5.64 19.98
CA MET A 149 0.73 -5.51 20.06
C MET A 149 0.04 -6.28 18.95
N ARG A 150 -1.21 -6.64 19.21
CA ARG A 150 -2.17 -7.21 18.25
C ARG A 150 -3.56 -6.66 18.51
N ILE A 151 -4.29 -6.40 17.42
CA ILE A 151 -5.72 -6.05 17.42
C ILE A 151 -6.42 -7.02 16.48
N GLY A 152 -7.53 -7.61 16.91
CA GLY A 152 -8.22 -8.67 16.20
C GLY A 152 -7.65 -10.07 16.50
N GLY A 153 -7.96 -11.03 15.67
CA GLY A 153 -7.56 -12.45 15.77
C GLY A 153 -8.76 -13.39 15.61
N ASP A 154 -8.49 -14.69 15.55
CA ASP A 154 -9.47 -15.72 15.18
C ASP A 154 -10.78 -15.70 16.01
N ASN A 155 -10.68 -15.32 17.29
CA ASN A 155 -11.84 -15.24 18.20
C ASN A 155 -12.41 -13.82 18.34
N ASN A 156 -11.98 -12.88 17.49
CA ASN A 156 -12.38 -11.48 17.58
C ASN A 156 -12.91 -11.02 16.22
N THR A 157 -14.12 -10.45 16.22
CA THR A 157 -14.80 -9.97 15.00
C THR A 157 -14.34 -8.61 14.51
N SER A 158 -13.27 -8.05 15.07
CA SER A 158 -12.76 -6.73 14.65
C SER A 158 -12.42 -6.68 13.16
N PHE A 159 -11.91 -7.76 12.59
CA PHE A 159 -11.56 -7.85 11.17
C PHE A 159 -12.00 -9.19 10.59
N SER A 160 -12.25 -9.21 9.27
CA SER A 160 -12.51 -10.43 8.49
C SER A 160 -11.30 -10.80 7.64
N ARG A 161 -10.78 -9.85 6.83
CA ARG A 161 -9.59 -10.03 6.00
C ARG A 161 -8.87 -8.70 5.82
N PRO A 162 -8.11 -8.23 6.82
CA PRO A 162 -7.34 -6.99 6.71
C PRO A 162 -6.18 -7.20 5.74
N VAL A 163 -6.10 -6.41 4.67
CA VAL A 163 -5.13 -6.60 3.57
C VAL A 163 -4.17 -5.44 3.40
N SER A 164 -4.55 -4.24 3.81
CA SER A 164 -3.71 -3.05 3.65
C SER A 164 -3.94 -2.04 4.77
N LEU A 165 -2.93 -1.21 5.01
CA LEU A 165 -2.91 -0.19 6.05
C LEU A 165 -2.49 1.16 5.46
N PHE A 166 -3.01 2.22 6.04
CA PHE A 166 -2.50 3.57 5.86
C PHE A 166 -2.43 4.26 7.23
N SER A 167 -1.25 4.76 7.60
CA SER A 167 -1.04 5.46 8.86
C SER A 167 -1.12 6.97 8.65
N ASP A 168 -1.95 7.61 9.44
CA ASP A 168 -2.00 9.06 9.61
C ASP A 168 -1.60 9.40 11.05
N ASP A 169 -1.61 10.68 11.46
CA ASP A 169 -1.09 11.14 12.77
C ASP A 169 -1.57 10.26 13.94
N ASP A 170 -2.85 10.25 14.23
CA ASP A 170 -3.44 9.53 15.37
C ASP A 170 -4.22 8.25 14.98
N GLU A 171 -4.33 7.95 13.70
CA GLU A 171 -5.18 6.89 13.20
C GLU A 171 -4.45 5.97 12.23
N ILE A 172 -4.87 4.70 12.22
CA ILE A 172 -4.48 3.71 11.21
C ILE A 172 -5.75 3.27 10.50
N TYR A 173 -5.77 3.47 9.20
CA TYR A 173 -6.85 3.04 8.31
C TYR A 173 -6.55 1.63 7.81
N ILE A 174 -7.47 0.70 8.03
CA ILE A 174 -7.34 -0.70 7.68
C ILE A 174 -8.33 -1.03 6.57
N CYS A 175 -7.83 -1.49 5.44
CA CYS A 175 -8.67 -2.06 4.40
C CYS A 175 -9.01 -3.49 4.77
N ASP A 176 -10.23 -3.70 5.24
CA ASP A 176 -10.76 -5.02 5.59
C ASP A 176 -11.59 -5.57 4.42
N SER A 177 -10.89 -6.20 3.47
CA SER A 177 -11.49 -6.66 2.22
C SER A 177 -12.58 -7.72 2.40
N GLY A 178 -12.51 -8.49 3.48
CA GLY A 178 -13.54 -9.48 3.79
C GLY A 178 -14.86 -8.90 4.30
N ASN A 179 -14.84 -7.63 4.75
CA ASN A 179 -16.01 -6.87 5.17
C ASN A 179 -16.33 -5.72 4.21
N ASN A 180 -15.65 -5.61 3.07
CA ASN A 180 -15.80 -4.53 2.10
C ASN A 180 -15.72 -3.15 2.75
N SER A 181 -14.86 -2.97 3.74
CA SER A 181 -14.86 -1.77 4.56
C SER A 181 -13.45 -1.25 4.85
N ILE A 182 -13.38 0.04 5.12
CA ILE A 182 -12.24 0.64 5.79
C ILE A 182 -12.60 0.83 7.25
N ARG A 183 -11.74 0.33 8.13
CA ARG A 183 -11.84 0.50 9.57
C ARG A 183 -10.71 1.38 10.08
N ILE A 184 -10.91 2.05 11.20
CA ILE A 184 -9.89 2.91 11.82
C ILE A 184 -9.52 2.33 13.19
N ILE A 185 -8.22 2.26 13.44
CA ILE A 185 -7.65 2.06 14.77
C ILE A 185 -7.14 3.40 15.25
N ASN A 186 -7.61 3.86 16.41
CA ASN A 186 -7.00 4.99 17.10
C ASN A 186 -5.71 4.56 17.81
N LYS A 187 -4.58 5.20 17.50
CA LYS A 187 -3.24 4.82 18.01
C LYS A 187 -3.07 4.98 19.53
N ASN A 188 -3.88 5.85 20.15
CA ASN A 188 -3.78 6.15 21.57
C ASN A 188 -4.67 5.22 22.42
N THR A 189 -5.86 4.89 21.93
CA THR A 189 -6.85 4.09 22.67
C THR A 189 -6.96 2.65 22.17
N PHE A 190 -6.42 2.37 20.98
CA PHE A 190 -6.51 1.09 20.25
C PHE A 190 -7.94 0.64 19.94
N ASN A 191 -8.90 1.54 20.05
CA ASN A 191 -10.28 1.29 19.67
C ASN A 191 -10.40 1.20 18.15
N VAL A 192 -11.21 0.22 17.73
CA VAL A 192 -11.55 0.00 16.31
C VAL A 192 -12.93 0.54 16.03
N LYS A 193 -13.09 1.35 15.00
CA LYS A 193 -14.38 1.88 14.53
C LYS A 193 -14.52 1.72 13.01
N ASP A 194 -15.74 1.67 12.52
CA ASP A 194 -16.02 1.70 11.10
C ASP A 194 -15.79 3.12 10.55
N TYR A 195 -15.29 3.20 9.32
CA TYR A 195 -15.03 4.45 8.62
C TYR A 195 -15.82 4.57 7.34
N MET A 196 -15.68 3.59 6.45
CA MET A 196 -16.38 3.53 5.15
C MET A 196 -16.70 2.10 4.78
N THR A 197 -17.84 1.90 4.09
CA THR A 197 -18.26 0.61 3.54
C THR A 197 -18.44 0.75 2.02
N PHE A 198 -18.17 -0.31 1.29
CA PHE A 198 -18.24 -0.39 -0.16
C PHE A 198 -19.06 -1.62 -0.58
N ASP A 199 -19.51 -1.64 -1.85
CA ASP A 199 -20.25 -2.77 -2.41
C ASP A 199 -19.34 -3.93 -2.86
N GLU A 200 -18.02 -3.71 -2.84
CA GLU A 200 -16.99 -4.65 -3.28
C GLU A 200 -15.75 -4.60 -2.37
N PRO A 201 -14.86 -5.62 -2.43
CA PRO A 201 -13.65 -5.65 -1.61
C PRO A 201 -12.77 -4.42 -1.77
N VAL A 202 -12.37 -3.84 -0.63
CA VAL A 202 -11.41 -2.75 -0.57
C VAL A 202 -9.99 -3.32 -0.44
N LEU A 203 -9.10 -2.90 -1.33
CA LEU A 203 -7.74 -3.44 -1.43
C LEU A 203 -6.70 -2.50 -0.85
N LYS A 204 -6.85 -1.17 -1.07
CA LYS A 204 -5.92 -0.17 -0.53
C LYS A 204 -6.63 1.16 -0.31
N TYR A 205 -6.21 1.89 0.72
CA TYR A 205 -6.59 3.27 1.00
C TYR A 205 -5.34 4.10 1.23
N PHE A 206 -5.32 5.32 0.70
CA PHE A 206 -4.22 6.26 0.93
C PHE A 206 -4.68 7.70 0.68
N ARG A 207 -3.84 8.64 1.11
CA ARG A 207 -4.03 10.07 0.89
C ARG A 207 -2.88 10.65 0.11
N ILE A 208 -3.20 11.59 -0.77
CA ILE A 208 -2.22 12.43 -1.47
C ILE A 208 -2.72 13.86 -1.33
N MET A 209 -1.97 14.71 -0.64
CA MET A 209 -2.44 16.04 -0.24
C MET A 209 -3.77 15.92 0.55
N ASP A 210 -4.78 16.70 0.20
CA ASP A 210 -6.12 16.67 0.81
C ASP A 210 -7.08 15.66 0.14
N CYS A 211 -6.59 14.93 -0.87
CA CYS A 211 -7.40 13.96 -1.60
C CYS A 211 -7.27 12.56 -1.02
N ARG A 212 -8.40 11.88 -0.89
CA ARG A 212 -8.49 10.50 -0.44
C ARG A 212 -8.72 9.57 -1.63
N PHE A 213 -8.04 8.45 -1.62
CA PHE A 213 -8.11 7.47 -2.69
C PHE A 213 -8.41 6.09 -2.11
N VAL A 214 -9.17 5.31 -2.85
CA VAL A 214 -9.44 3.91 -2.54
C VAL A 214 -9.23 3.06 -3.79
N ILE A 215 -8.64 1.89 -3.59
CA ILE A 215 -8.54 0.85 -4.59
C ILE A 215 -9.56 -0.22 -4.21
N LEU A 216 -10.48 -0.46 -5.13
CA LEU A 216 -11.45 -1.54 -5.08
C LEU A 216 -11.10 -2.57 -6.16
N GLU A 217 -11.73 -3.73 -6.16
CA GLU A 217 -11.49 -4.73 -7.22
C GLU A 217 -11.81 -4.19 -8.63
N SER A 218 -12.77 -3.29 -8.74
CA SER A 218 -13.18 -2.69 -10.02
C SER A 218 -12.32 -1.52 -10.48
N GLY A 219 -11.37 -1.02 -9.68
CA GLY A 219 -10.47 0.07 -10.08
C GLY A 219 -10.06 1.04 -8.96
N ILE A 220 -9.51 2.17 -9.35
CA ILE A 220 -9.03 3.24 -8.47
C ILE A 220 -10.05 4.37 -8.45
N TYR A 221 -10.37 4.86 -7.26
CA TYR A 221 -11.35 5.90 -7.04
C TYR A 221 -10.81 7.03 -6.17
N LYS A 222 -11.17 8.26 -6.51
CA LYS A 222 -11.04 9.44 -5.66
C LYS A 222 -12.34 9.62 -4.87
N LEU A 223 -12.22 9.74 -3.56
CA LEU A 223 -13.35 9.88 -2.62
C LEU A 223 -13.78 11.32 -2.50
#